data_0e0ce0f7eeb7f157fedd571b6078c65a
#
_entry.id   0e0ce0f7eeb7f157fedd571b6078c65a
#
_cell.length_a   1.000
_cell.length_b   1.000
_cell.length_c   1.000
_cell.angle_alpha   90.00
_cell.angle_beta   90.00
_cell.angle_gamma   90.00
#
_symmetry.space_group_name_H-M   'P 1'
#
loop_
_entity.id
_entity.type
_entity.pdbx_description
1 polymer ?
#
loop_
_entity_poly.entity_id
_entity_poly.type
_entity_poly.pdbx_seq_one_letter_code
_entity_poly.pdbx_strand_id
1 'polypeptide(L)'
;GDGKDISLLASYWRTYLPDTLFVCPDAPERCSVSDTGFQWFDLMDQSKEQVLIKSLVAEIKLNTLIDEVIKKNNLTPEKIALSGFSQGCMISLQTGIKRKNKINSIVGYSGKIIDTEHLQNNINSRPHIILMHGDKDQIVPVSFLLEAKEFFNTNNYKVESKILQNCEHRIPTEGSSLGLEFLKKNLY
;
A
#
# COMPACT_ATOMS: atom_id res chain seq x y z
N GLY A 1 11.23 -8.58 1.99
CA GLY A 1 11.19 -7.81 3.24
C GLY A 1 10.23 -8.39 4.27
N ASP A 2 10.18 -7.82 5.44
CA ASP A 2 9.30 -8.22 6.52
C ASP A 2 8.75 -7.01 7.28
N GLY A 3 7.91 -7.25 8.29
CA GLY A 3 7.36 -6.18 9.14
C GLY A 3 8.44 -5.42 9.91
N LYS A 4 9.59 -6.06 10.20
CA LYS A 4 10.72 -5.39 10.85
C LYS A 4 11.37 -4.36 9.93
N ASP A 5 11.51 -4.65 8.63
CA ASP A 5 12.05 -3.70 7.66
C ASP A 5 11.17 -2.44 7.57
N ILE A 6 9.85 -2.63 7.49
CA ILE A 6 8.88 -1.53 7.47
C ILE A 6 8.79 -0.80 8.81
N SER A 7 9.09 -1.46 9.93
CA SER A 7 9.08 -0.82 11.25
C SER A 7 10.15 0.28 11.41
N LEU A 8 11.19 0.28 10.59
CA LEU A 8 12.18 1.36 10.56
C LEU A 8 11.53 2.67 10.07
N LEU A 9 10.67 2.59 9.06
CA LEU A 9 9.88 3.74 8.60
C LEU A 9 8.91 4.22 9.69
N ALA A 10 8.21 3.29 10.32
CA ALA A 10 7.28 3.58 11.43
C ALA A 10 8.01 4.23 12.61
N SER A 11 9.20 3.77 12.96
CA SER A 11 10.02 4.35 14.04
C SER A 11 10.40 5.80 13.78
N TYR A 12 10.72 6.15 12.53
CA TYR A 12 10.97 7.53 12.14
C TYR A 12 9.68 8.37 12.20
N TRP A 13 8.59 7.90 11.65
CA TRP A 13 7.32 8.61 11.60
C TRP A 13 6.70 8.83 12.98
N ARG A 14 6.89 7.90 13.92
CA ARG A 14 6.36 7.98 15.29
C ARG A 14 6.80 9.24 16.02
N THR A 15 7.99 9.76 15.74
CA THR A 15 8.48 11.01 16.32
C THR A 15 7.59 12.21 15.96
N TYR A 16 6.97 12.17 14.78
CA TYR A 16 6.16 13.25 14.23
C TYR A 16 4.64 12.98 14.28
N LEU A 17 4.26 11.76 14.62
CA LEU A 17 2.88 11.30 14.76
C LEU A 17 2.72 10.58 16.11
N PRO A 18 2.86 11.32 17.26
CA PRO A 18 2.97 10.72 18.58
C PRO A 18 1.69 9.98 19.00
N ASP A 19 0.53 10.42 18.53
CA ASP A 19 -0.77 9.84 18.87
C ASP A 19 -1.22 8.73 17.89
N THR A 20 -0.27 8.22 17.08
CA THR A 20 -0.54 7.17 16.09
C THR A 20 0.01 5.83 16.55
N LEU A 21 -0.84 4.79 16.50
CA LEU A 21 -0.43 3.41 16.64
C LEU A 21 0.09 2.90 15.29
N PHE A 22 1.32 2.43 15.25
CA PHE A 22 1.90 1.78 14.07
C PHE A 22 1.81 0.26 14.22
N VAL A 23 1.22 -0.40 13.23
CA VAL A 23 1.13 -1.86 13.12
C VAL A 23 1.87 -2.29 11.87
N CYS A 24 2.96 -3.04 12.01
CA CYS A 24 3.83 -3.49 10.94
C CYS A 24 3.79 -5.03 10.86
N PRO A 25 2.78 -5.61 10.21
CA PRO A 25 2.65 -7.06 10.13
C PRO A 25 3.66 -7.65 9.16
N ASP A 26 4.08 -8.89 9.41
CA ASP A 26 4.61 -9.73 8.35
C ASP A 26 3.50 -10.06 7.37
N ALA A 27 3.85 -10.18 6.09
CA ALA A 27 2.94 -10.71 5.10
C ALA A 27 2.66 -12.20 5.39
N PRO A 28 1.51 -12.74 4.93
CA PRO A 28 0.99 -14.02 5.44
C PRO A 28 1.73 -15.27 4.96
N GLU A 29 2.62 -15.15 3.99
CA GLU A 29 3.32 -16.29 3.40
C GLU A 29 4.83 -16.10 3.44
N ARG A 30 5.59 -17.19 3.56
CA ARG A 30 7.04 -17.15 3.37
C ARG A 30 7.37 -16.77 1.93
N CYS A 31 8.41 -15.98 1.73
CA CYS A 31 8.82 -15.59 0.39
C CYS A 31 9.25 -16.82 -0.43
N SER A 32 8.69 -17.01 -1.62
CA SER A 32 8.99 -18.14 -2.51
C SER A 32 10.29 -17.97 -3.31
N VAL A 33 10.78 -16.73 -3.44
CA VAL A 33 11.98 -16.38 -4.21
C VAL A 33 13.19 -16.01 -3.34
N SER A 34 13.07 -16.14 -2.01
CA SER A 34 14.14 -15.80 -1.06
C SER A 34 14.00 -16.66 0.19
N ASP A 35 15.12 -17.08 0.75
CA ASP A 35 15.18 -17.86 2.00
C ASP A 35 14.72 -17.06 3.22
N THR A 36 14.59 -15.75 3.08
CA THR A 36 14.17 -14.84 4.15
C THR A 36 13.01 -13.95 3.70
N GLY A 37 12.25 -13.44 4.69
CA GLY A 37 11.16 -12.50 4.46
C GLY A 37 9.83 -13.18 4.13
N PHE A 38 8.86 -12.32 3.83
CA PHE A 38 7.46 -12.70 3.62
C PHE A 38 6.89 -12.04 2.36
N GLN A 39 5.82 -12.62 1.84
CA GLN A 39 5.09 -12.12 0.68
C GLN A 39 3.58 -12.10 0.94
N TRP A 40 2.88 -11.14 0.38
CA TRP A 40 1.43 -11.08 0.45
C TRP A 40 0.79 -12.16 -0.42
N PHE A 41 1.39 -12.41 -1.58
CA PHE A 41 0.98 -13.44 -2.54
C PHE A 41 2.18 -13.85 -3.39
N ASP A 42 2.16 -15.09 -3.84
CA ASP A 42 3.23 -15.63 -4.67
C ASP A 42 3.17 -15.06 -6.10
N LEU A 43 4.34 -14.64 -6.62
CA LEU A 43 4.53 -14.13 -7.98
C LEU A 43 5.21 -15.14 -8.92
N MET A 44 5.48 -16.35 -8.46
CA MET A 44 6.14 -17.37 -9.30
C MET A 44 5.25 -17.82 -10.47
N ASP A 45 3.96 -17.96 -10.22
CA ASP A 45 2.97 -18.10 -11.29
C ASP A 45 2.56 -16.71 -11.75
N GLN A 46 3.06 -16.29 -12.90
CA GLN A 46 2.91 -14.94 -13.42
C GLN A 46 1.67 -14.74 -14.30
N SER A 47 0.76 -15.72 -14.37
CA SER A 47 -0.51 -15.48 -15.05
C SER A 47 -1.32 -14.43 -14.27
N LYS A 48 -1.90 -13.47 -14.99
CA LYS A 48 -2.69 -12.39 -14.37
C LYS A 48 -3.81 -12.93 -13.50
N GLU A 49 -4.46 -14.00 -13.96
CA GLU A 49 -5.57 -14.64 -13.26
C GLU A 49 -5.10 -15.24 -11.93
N GLN A 50 -4.01 -15.99 -11.91
CA GLN A 50 -3.49 -16.60 -10.68
C GLN A 50 -2.97 -15.56 -9.69
N VAL A 51 -2.29 -14.52 -10.16
CA VAL A 51 -1.88 -13.40 -9.32
C VAL A 51 -3.10 -12.71 -8.68
N LEU A 52 -4.17 -12.49 -9.44
CA LEU A 52 -5.40 -11.93 -8.91
C LEU A 52 -6.01 -12.85 -7.85
N ILE A 53 -6.19 -14.15 -8.13
CA ILE A 53 -6.75 -15.12 -7.17
C ILE A 53 -5.95 -15.14 -5.85
N LYS A 54 -4.63 -15.24 -5.92
CA LYS A 54 -3.75 -15.23 -4.75
C LYS A 54 -3.85 -13.90 -3.97
N SER A 55 -3.92 -12.79 -4.69
CA SER A 55 -4.07 -11.46 -4.06
C SER A 55 -5.42 -11.28 -3.35
N LEU A 56 -6.49 -11.90 -3.84
CA LEU A 56 -7.79 -11.88 -3.16
C LEU A 56 -7.76 -12.61 -1.81
N VAL A 57 -7.00 -13.70 -1.70
CA VAL A 57 -6.77 -14.38 -0.41
C VAL A 57 -6.00 -13.48 0.56
N ALA A 58 -4.95 -12.81 0.06
CA ALA A 58 -4.18 -11.85 0.87
C ALA A 58 -5.04 -10.64 1.31
N GLU A 59 -5.92 -10.16 0.44
CA GLU A 59 -6.87 -9.08 0.75
C GLU A 59 -7.79 -9.44 1.94
N ILE A 60 -8.30 -10.66 1.99
CA ILE A 60 -9.13 -11.12 3.12
C ILE A 60 -8.33 -11.04 4.42
N LYS A 61 -7.07 -11.51 4.42
CA LYS A 61 -6.19 -11.47 5.60
C LYS A 61 -5.90 -10.02 6.04
N LEU A 62 -5.62 -9.12 5.10
CA LEU A 62 -5.39 -7.71 5.43
C LEU A 62 -6.67 -7.03 5.95
N ASN A 63 -7.83 -7.32 5.37
CA ASN A 63 -9.12 -6.82 5.86
C ASN A 63 -9.40 -7.28 7.30
N THR A 64 -9.16 -8.56 7.60
CA THR A 64 -9.31 -9.10 8.95
C THR A 64 -8.41 -8.37 9.94
N LEU A 65 -7.13 -8.17 9.60
CA LEU A 65 -6.20 -7.43 10.44
C LEU A 65 -6.66 -5.99 10.70
N ILE A 66 -7.12 -5.29 9.66
CA ILE A 66 -7.64 -3.91 9.81
C ILE A 66 -8.83 -3.89 10.77
N ASP A 67 -9.78 -4.82 10.62
CA ASP A 67 -10.97 -4.89 11.46
C ASP A 67 -10.64 -5.25 12.92
N GLU A 68 -9.65 -6.12 13.14
CA GLU A 68 -9.12 -6.43 14.47
C GLU A 68 -8.46 -5.21 15.13
N VAL A 69 -7.64 -4.45 14.38
CA VAL A 69 -7.00 -3.23 14.88
C VAL A 69 -8.05 -2.18 15.25
N ILE A 70 -9.05 -1.97 14.40
CA ILE A 70 -10.18 -1.05 14.65
C ILE A 70 -10.89 -1.45 15.96
N LYS A 71 -11.29 -2.73 16.06
CA LYS A 71 -12.02 -3.24 17.22
C LYS A 71 -11.21 -3.16 18.52
N LYS A 72 -9.95 -3.64 18.47
CA LYS A 72 -9.07 -3.70 19.64
C LYS A 72 -8.76 -2.31 20.23
N ASN A 73 -8.68 -1.30 19.39
CA ASN A 73 -8.30 0.05 19.80
C ASN A 73 -9.48 1.02 19.82
N ASN A 74 -10.71 0.53 19.66
CA ASN A 74 -11.93 1.34 19.61
C ASN A 74 -11.84 2.53 18.63
N LEU A 75 -11.32 2.25 17.44
CA LEU A 75 -11.16 3.22 16.36
C LEU A 75 -12.36 3.19 15.40
N THR A 76 -12.44 4.19 14.52
CA THR A 76 -13.30 4.16 13.34
C THR A 76 -12.46 3.94 12.07
N PRO A 77 -13.02 3.44 10.98
CA PRO A 77 -12.29 3.23 9.73
C PRO A 77 -11.57 4.48 9.22
N GLU A 78 -12.13 5.66 9.42
CA GLU A 78 -11.55 6.95 9.00
C GLU A 78 -10.29 7.33 9.80
N LYS A 79 -9.98 6.60 10.86
CA LYS A 79 -8.73 6.74 11.64
C LYS A 79 -7.64 5.76 11.18
N ILE A 80 -7.89 4.98 10.14
CA ILE A 80 -6.92 4.00 9.59
C ILE A 80 -6.26 4.58 8.34
N ALA A 81 -4.95 4.50 8.29
CA ALA A 81 -4.17 4.68 7.07
C ALA A 81 -3.37 3.42 6.75
N LEU A 82 -3.23 3.09 5.48
CA LEU A 82 -2.35 2.03 5.00
C LEU A 82 -1.09 2.64 4.40
N SER A 83 0.06 2.08 4.72
CA SER A 83 1.31 2.41 4.03
C SER A 83 1.95 1.12 3.52
N GLY A 84 2.30 1.08 2.25
CA GLY A 84 2.84 -0.12 1.63
C GLY A 84 3.94 0.14 0.62
N PHE A 85 4.91 -0.77 0.58
CA PHE A 85 5.99 -0.80 -0.41
C PHE A 85 5.85 -2.05 -1.29
N SER A 86 6.06 -1.91 -2.59
CA SER A 86 6.03 -3.01 -3.56
C SER A 86 4.69 -3.80 -3.47
N GLN A 87 4.71 -5.08 -3.15
CA GLN A 87 3.49 -5.88 -2.90
C GLN A 87 2.60 -5.28 -1.80
N GLY A 88 3.20 -4.68 -0.75
CA GLY A 88 2.45 -3.99 0.29
C GLY A 88 1.65 -2.80 -0.24
N CYS A 89 2.18 -2.06 -1.23
CA CYS A 89 1.44 -1.02 -1.94
C CYS A 89 0.29 -1.62 -2.76
N MET A 90 0.56 -2.68 -3.52
CA MET A 90 -0.43 -3.35 -4.37
C MET A 90 -1.65 -3.83 -3.57
N ILE A 91 -1.40 -4.53 -2.46
CA ILE A 91 -2.49 -5.05 -1.61
C ILE A 91 -3.20 -3.93 -0.84
N SER A 92 -2.50 -2.87 -0.45
CA SER A 92 -3.10 -1.70 0.21
C SER A 92 -4.08 -0.97 -0.71
N LEU A 93 -3.73 -0.80 -1.98
CA LEU A 93 -4.62 -0.20 -2.98
C LEU A 93 -5.86 -1.07 -3.20
N GLN A 94 -5.67 -2.37 -3.46
CA GLN A 94 -6.77 -3.29 -3.69
C GLN A 94 -7.72 -3.34 -2.48
N THR A 95 -7.19 -3.53 -1.29
CA THR A 95 -7.98 -3.62 -0.06
C THR A 95 -8.67 -2.31 0.26
N GLY A 96 -7.95 -1.20 0.32
CA GLY A 96 -8.48 0.08 0.79
C GLY A 96 -9.57 0.64 -0.11
N ILE A 97 -9.48 0.43 -1.44
CA ILE A 97 -10.46 0.91 -2.42
C ILE A 97 -11.74 0.05 -2.41
N LYS A 98 -11.61 -1.25 -2.16
CA LYS A 98 -12.73 -2.20 -2.15
C LYS A 98 -13.48 -2.24 -0.81
N ARG A 99 -12.95 -1.66 0.27
CA ARG A 99 -13.64 -1.60 1.56
C ARG A 99 -14.90 -0.72 1.47
N LYS A 100 -16.02 -1.23 1.99
CA LYS A 100 -17.26 -0.45 2.12
C LYS A 100 -17.11 0.67 3.15
N ASN A 101 -16.46 0.37 4.27
CA ASN A 101 -16.14 1.35 5.29
C ASN A 101 -14.82 2.02 4.92
N LYS A 102 -14.90 3.23 4.40
CA LYS A 102 -13.77 4.02 3.91
C LYS A 102 -12.71 4.20 4.99
N ILE A 103 -11.47 3.81 4.69
CA ILE A 103 -10.29 4.19 5.50
C ILE A 103 -9.85 5.61 5.14
N ASN A 104 -9.02 6.23 5.97
CA ASN A 104 -8.56 7.60 5.75
C ASN A 104 -7.71 7.73 4.49
N SER A 105 -6.59 7.02 4.43
CA SER A 105 -5.59 7.23 3.37
C SER A 105 -4.75 6.01 3.04
N ILE A 106 -4.10 6.07 1.87
CA ILE A 106 -3.13 5.09 1.40
C ILE A 106 -1.87 5.81 0.95
N VAL A 107 -0.72 5.41 1.50
CA VAL A 107 0.62 5.84 1.08
C VAL A 107 1.30 4.68 0.37
N GLY A 108 1.42 4.74 -0.93
CA GLY A 108 1.98 3.67 -1.75
C GLY A 108 3.36 4.00 -2.34
N TYR A 109 4.28 3.05 -2.21
CA TYR A 109 5.63 3.14 -2.76
C TYR A 109 5.90 2.00 -3.72
N SER A 110 6.39 2.30 -4.91
CA SER A 110 6.93 1.33 -5.90
C SER A 110 6.01 0.13 -6.13
N GLY A 111 4.70 0.37 -6.23
CA GLY A 111 3.69 -0.65 -6.47
C GLY A 111 2.97 -0.47 -7.81
N LYS A 112 1.97 -1.30 -8.03
CA LYS A 112 1.06 -1.23 -9.18
C LYS A 112 -0.35 -1.66 -8.79
N ILE A 113 -1.33 -1.34 -9.60
CA ILE A 113 -2.66 -1.97 -9.52
C ILE A 113 -2.53 -3.40 -10.04
N ILE A 114 -3.01 -4.38 -9.27
CA ILE A 114 -2.88 -5.81 -9.60
C ILE A 114 -3.69 -6.14 -10.85
N ASP A 115 -4.95 -5.72 -10.86
CA ASP A 115 -5.85 -5.87 -11.99
C ASP A 115 -6.80 -4.66 -12.04
N THR A 116 -6.70 -3.88 -13.11
CA THR A 116 -7.44 -2.62 -13.25
C THR A 116 -8.94 -2.85 -13.49
N GLU A 117 -9.31 -3.87 -14.26
CA GLU A 117 -10.71 -4.21 -14.53
C GLU A 117 -11.39 -4.73 -13.27
N HIS A 118 -10.76 -5.66 -12.58
CA HIS A 118 -11.27 -6.16 -11.29
C HIS A 118 -11.43 -5.03 -10.28
N LEU A 119 -10.43 -4.16 -10.15
CA LEU A 119 -10.48 -3.06 -9.20
C LEU A 119 -11.60 -2.07 -9.55
N GLN A 120 -11.74 -1.70 -10.82
CA GLN A 120 -12.77 -0.78 -11.31
C GLN A 120 -14.18 -1.30 -10.99
N ASN A 121 -14.43 -2.59 -11.20
CA ASN A 121 -15.71 -3.23 -10.94
C ASN A 121 -16.04 -3.38 -9.45
N ASN A 122 -15.06 -3.14 -8.57
CA ASN A 122 -15.17 -3.34 -7.12
C ASN A 122 -14.85 -2.08 -6.29
N ILE A 123 -14.88 -0.90 -6.89
CA ILE A 123 -14.71 0.38 -6.17
C ILE A 123 -15.88 0.60 -5.22
N ASN A 124 -15.62 0.62 -3.91
CA ASN A 124 -16.63 0.89 -2.87
C ASN A 124 -16.33 2.16 -2.07
N SER A 125 -15.08 2.61 -2.04
CA SER A 125 -14.70 3.82 -1.29
C SER A 125 -13.58 4.59 -1.98
N ARG A 126 -13.39 5.84 -1.56
CA ARG A 126 -12.36 6.75 -2.10
C ARG A 126 -11.52 7.33 -0.96
N PRO A 127 -10.55 6.57 -0.42
CA PRO A 127 -9.55 7.13 0.52
C PRO A 127 -8.68 8.18 -0.16
N HIS A 128 -7.99 9.00 0.62
CA HIS A 128 -6.92 9.86 0.10
C HIS A 128 -5.74 8.99 -0.33
N ILE A 129 -5.12 9.25 -1.48
CA ILE A 129 -4.04 8.41 -2.01
C ILE A 129 -2.86 9.27 -2.43
N ILE A 130 -1.67 8.88 -1.98
CA ILE A 130 -0.39 9.31 -2.55
C ILE A 130 0.39 8.11 -3.04
N LEU A 131 0.93 8.19 -4.27
CA LEU A 131 1.76 7.17 -4.88
C LEU A 131 3.14 7.73 -5.22
N MET A 132 4.19 7.03 -4.82
CA MET A 132 5.58 7.42 -5.06
C MET A 132 6.36 6.29 -5.70
N HIS A 133 7.23 6.61 -6.65
CA HIS A 133 7.94 5.61 -7.43
C HIS A 133 9.31 6.11 -7.88
N GLY A 134 10.32 5.25 -7.79
CA GLY A 134 11.66 5.55 -8.30
C GLY A 134 11.69 5.53 -9.83
N ASP A 135 12.35 6.50 -10.43
CA ASP A 135 12.52 6.58 -11.90
C ASP A 135 13.46 5.50 -12.48
N LYS A 136 14.30 4.90 -11.62
CA LYS A 136 15.22 3.81 -11.96
C LYS A 136 14.81 2.45 -11.41
N ASP A 137 13.55 2.30 -11.01
CA ASP A 137 13.01 1.04 -10.49
C ASP A 137 12.95 -0.01 -11.62
N GLN A 138 13.80 -1.04 -11.53
CA GLN A 138 13.87 -2.14 -12.49
C GLN A 138 13.05 -3.37 -12.05
N ILE A 139 12.54 -3.38 -10.82
CA ILE A 139 11.72 -4.47 -10.28
C ILE A 139 10.24 -4.23 -10.60
N VAL A 140 9.77 -3.03 -10.31
CA VAL A 140 8.44 -2.56 -10.69
C VAL A 140 8.63 -1.28 -11.49
N PRO A 141 8.55 -1.31 -12.83
CA PRO A 141 8.77 -0.15 -13.67
C PRO A 141 7.89 1.06 -13.32
N VAL A 142 8.46 2.26 -13.38
CA VAL A 142 7.77 3.52 -13.07
C VAL A 142 6.54 3.79 -13.94
N SER A 143 6.42 3.14 -15.10
CA SER A 143 5.23 3.20 -15.96
C SER A 143 3.96 2.80 -15.21
N PHE A 144 4.05 1.87 -14.24
CA PHE A 144 2.91 1.48 -13.42
C PHE A 144 2.38 2.60 -12.51
N LEU A 145 3.22 3.55 -12.11
CA LEU A 145 2.73 4.76 -11.43
C LEU A 145 1.85 5.59 -12.37
N LEU A 146 2.27 5.75 -13.62
CA LEU A 146 1.52 6.53 -14.62
C LEU A 146 0.19 5.85 -14.96
N GLU A 147 0.19 4.53 -15.14
CA GLU A 147 -1.02 3.73 -15.35
C GLU A 147 -1.98 3.84 -14.14
N ALA A 148 -1.46 3.73 -12.92
CA ALA A 148 -2.27 3.90 -11.71
C ALA A 148 -2.85 5.30 -11.60
N LYS A 149 -2.07 6.35 -11.92
CA LYS A 149 -2.54 7.74 -11.93
C LYS A 149 -3.67 7.94 -12.94
N GLU A 150 -3.54 7.41 -14.14
CA GLU A 150 -4.58 7.47 -15.17
C GLU A 150 -5.84 6.75 -14.71
N PHE A 151 -5.71 5.52 -14.19
CA PHE A 151 -6.82 4.76 -13.62
C PHE A 151 -7.58 5.57 -12.55
N PHE A 152 -6.86 6.16 -11.60
CA PHE A 152 -7.47 6.91 -10.52
C PHE A 152 -8.17 8.18 -11.01
N ASN A 153 -7.56 8.91 -11.95
CA ASN A 153 -8.16 10.09 -12.54
C ASN A 153 -9.45 9.75 -13.29
N THR A 154 -9.45 8.68 -14.09
CA THR A 154 -10.62 8.20 -14.82
C THR A 154 -11.77 7.77 -13.89
N ASN A 155 -11.43 7.26 -12.69
CA ASN A 155 -12.39 6.82 -11.69
C ASN A 155 -12.72 7.89 -10.62
N ASN A 156 -12.46 9.18 -10.92
CA ASN A 156 -12.80 10.32 -10.06
C ASN A 156 -12.10 10.31 -8.68
N TYR A 157 -10.86 9.84 -8.62
CA TYR A 157 -10.00 10.03 -7.45
C TYR A 157 -9.13 11.28 -7.61
N LYS A 158 -8.87 11.93 -6.50
CA LYS A 158 -7.78 12.92 -6.40
C LYS A 158 -6.55 12.21 -5.86
N VAL A 159 -5.69 11.70 -6.76
CA VAL A 159 -4.44 11.05 -6.38
C VAL A 159 -3.28 12.03 -6.43
N GLU A 160 -2.52 12.11 -5.34
CA GLU A 160 -1.21 12.76 -5.35
C GLU A 160 -0.16 11.75 -5.86
N SER A 161 0.81 12.18 -6.65
CA SER A 161 1.86 11.29 -7.15
C SER A 161 3.19 12.00 -7.29
N LYS A 162 4.28 11.26 -7.04
CA LYS A 162 5.65 11.78 -7.15
C LYS A 162 6.57 10.73 -7.77
N ILE A 163 7.30 11.11 -8.82
CA ILE A 163 8.44 10.34 -9.32
C ILE A 163 9.66 10.80 -8.54
N LEU A 164 10.35 9.86 -7.90
CA LEU A 164 11.56 10.06 -7.10
C LEU A 164 12.77 9.88 -8.00
N GLN A 165 13.55 10.94 -8.16
CA GLN A 165 14.67 11.00 -9.11
C GLN A 165 15.85 10.17 -8.62
N ASN A 166 16.55 9.50 -9.55
CA ASN A 166 17.70 8.65 -9.27
C ASN A 166 17.43 7.57 -8.20
N CYS A 167 16.21 7.08 -8.15
CA CYS A 167 15.75 6.14 -7.15
C CYS A 167 15.41 4.79 -7.78
N GLU A 168 16.02 3.75 -7.26
CA GLU A 168 15.72 2.34 -7.57
C GLU A 168 14.54 1.83 -6.76
N HIS A 169 14.33 0.50 -6.66
CA HIS A 169 13.27 -0.15 -5.90
C HIS A 169 13.48 -0.03 -4.39
N ARG A 170 13.22 1.16 -3.83
CA ARG A 170 13.35 1.48 -2.40
C ARG A 170 12.52 2.69 -2.00
N ILE A 171 12.41 2.92 -0.68
CA ILE A 171 11.84 4.15 -0.10
C ILE A 171 13.00 5.08 0.29
N PRO A 172 13.31 6.13 -0.46
CA PRO A 172 14.32 7.10 -0.08
C PRO A 172 13.78 8.08 0.98
N THR A 173 14.67 8.86 1.60
CA THR A 173 14.30 9.86 2.62
C THR A 173 13.25 10.85 2.11
N GLU A 174 13.38 11.33 0.86
CA GLU A 174 12.38 12.21 0.23
C GLU A 174 10.99 11.55 0.22
N GLY A 175 10.91 10.29 -0.24
CA GLY A 175 9.65 9.55 -0.28
C GLY A 175 9.06 9.33 1.11
N SER A 176 9.89 8.99 2.10
CA SER A 176 9.48 8.87 3.50
C SER A 176 8.90 10.17 4.04
N SER A 177 9.56 11.31 3.78
CA SER A 177 9.12 12.63 4.24
C SER A 177 7.78 13.04 3.60
N LEU A 178 7.63 12.83 2.29
CA LEU A 178 6.36 13.12 1.59
C LEU A 178 5.20 12.27 2.12
N GLY A 179 5.45 10.98 2.39
CA GLY A 179 4.43 10.11 3.00
C GLY A 179 4.02 10.57 4.39
N LEU A 180 4.99 11.00 5.22
CA LEU A 180 4.73 11.58 6.54
C LEU A 180 3.88 12.85 6.46
N GLU A 181 4.25 13.78 5.58
CA GLU A 181 3.50 15.04 5.39
C GLU A 181 2.07 14.77 4.93
N PHE A 182 1.90 13.81 4.01
CA PHE A 182 0.59 13.39 3.54
C PHE A 182 -0.28 12.81 4.67
N LEU A 183 0.28 11.97 5.54
CA LEU A 183 -0.42 11.44 6.70
C LEU A 183 -0.78 12.54 7.69
N LYS A 184 0.12 13.47 7.99
CA LYS A 184 -0.15 14.62 8.87
C LYS A 184 -1.30 15.48 8.35
N LYS A 185 -1.36 15.70 7.05
CA LYS A 185 -2.43 16.49 6.40
C LYS A 185 -3.79 15.83 6.48
N ASN A 186 -3.87 14.49 6.45
CA ASN A 186 -5.12 13.78 6.27
C ASN A 186 -5.62 13.05 7.53
N LEU A 187 -4.74 12.63 8.44
CA LEU A 187 -5.12 11.92 9.68
C LEU A 187 -5.40 12.85 10.87
N TYR A 188 -4.88 14.05 10.84
CA TYR A 188 -5.00 15.08 11.86
C TYR A 188 -5.64 16.33 11.29
#